data_3ffad9cedf7471160c1d360ed49bd200
#
_entry.id   3ffad9cedf7471160c1d360ed49bd200
#
_cell.length_a   1.000
_cell.length_b   1.000
_cell.length_c   1.000
_cell.angle_alpha   90.00
_cell.angle_beta   90.00
_cell.angle_gamma   90.00
#
_symmetry.space_group_name_H-M   'P 1'
#
loop_
_entity.id
_entity.type
_entity.pdbx_description
1 polymer ?
#
loop_
_entity_poly.entity_id
_entity_poly.type
_entity_poly.pdbx_seq_one_letter_code
_entity_poly.pdbx_strand_id
1 'polypeptide(L)'
;QIKDTELEKCWKMNDIVSIKRFFIVKVNDYNDYENRVRDCFPHLVFHEEAFKFVDELGKCSDVIEELTRHLIILNDVGKKLYDYHNKNEREVLLELSSGYDLVCSGKGSNEEKRFNKEINYKDQRYQLTCNPHTKLYKKRTDKRIYFCWGRDEIEGHNIIIVRIGGHWQE
;
A
#
# COMPACT_ATOMS: atom_id res chain seq x y z
N GLN A 1 30.82 26.16 8.15
CA GLN A 1 29.69 26.45 7.25
C GLN A 1 29.76 25.49 6.09
N ILE A 2 28.87 24.50 6.06
CA ILE A 2 28.68 23.63 4.90
C ILE A 2 27.99 24.50 3.85
N LYS A 3 28.56 24.60 2.67
CA LYS A 3 27.97 25.39 1.57
C LYS A 3 26.71 24.75 1.10
N ASP A 4 25.62 25.48 0.93
CA ASP A 4 24.30 24.99 0.49
C ASP A 4 24.36 24.10 -0.78
N THR A 5 25.32 24.37 -1.66
CA THR A 5 25.59 23.60 -2.88
C THR A 5 26.13 22.18 -2.64
N GLU A 6 26.63 21.85 -1.44
CA GLU A 6 27.07 20.49 -1.09
C GLU A 6 25.92 19.66 -0.46
N LEU A 7 24.98 20.31 0.20
CA LEU A 7 23.75 19.69 0.68
C LEU A 7 22.86 19.21 -0.48
N GLU A 8 22.69 19.99 -1.53
CA GLU A 8 21.89 19.61 -2.70
C GLU A 8 22.44 18.38 -3.45
N LYS A 9 23.76 18.15 -3.40
CA LYS A 9 24.39 16.98 -4.04
C LYS A 9 24.24 15.67 -3.27
N CYS A 10 23.92 15.73 -1.98
CA CYS A 10 23.79 14.54 -1.12
C CYS A 10 22.39 13.93 -1.11
N TRP A 11 21.37 14.62 -1.59
CA TRP A 11 19.99 14.16 -1.50
C TRP A 11 19.51 13.54 -2.80
N LYS A 12 19.66 12.23 -2.92
CA LYS A 12 18.94 11.47 -3.96
C LYS A 12 17.47 11.38 -3.57
N MET A 13 16.60 11.28 -4.56
CA MET A 13 15.14 11.13 -4.32
C MET A 13 14.82 10.05 -3.28
N ASN A 14 15.56 8.93 -3.30
CA ASN A 14 15.40 7.84 -2.34
C ASN A 14 15.71 8.24 -0.90
N ASP A 15 16.64 9.18 -0.69
CA ASP A 15 17.00 9.65 0.66
C ASP A 15 15.86 10.50 1.23
N ILE A 16 15.25 11.35 0.40
CA ILE A 16 14.09 12.17 0.77
C ILE A 16 12.91 11.28 1.15
N VAL A 17 12.61 10.26 0.35
CA VAL A 17 11.54 9.29 0.63
C VAL A 17 11.81 8.55 1.94
N SER A 18 13.04 8.11 2.18
CA SER A 18 13.44 7.43 3.41
C SER A 18 13.25 8.30 4.65
N ILE A 19 13.60 9.58 4.56
CA ILE A 19 13.39 10.55 5.63
C ILE A 19 11.90 10.78 5.89
N LYS A 20 11.09 10.97 4.84
CA LYS A 20 9.64 11.10 4.97
C LYS A 20 9.03 9.87 5.67
N ARG A 21 9.48 8.66 5.30
CA ARG A 21 9.05 7.39 5.94
C ARG A 21 9.46 7.29 7.41
N PHE A 22 10.63 7.81 7.78
CA PHE A 22 11.05 7.88 9.18
C PHE A 22 10.16 8.81 10.01
N PHE A 23 9.71 9.92 9.44
CA PHE A 23 8.86 10.86 10.15
C PHE A 23 7.39 10.47 10.16
N ILE A 24 6.88 9.79 9.14
CA ILE A 24 5.46 9.43 9.05
C ILE A 24 5.03 8.48 10.17
N VAL A 25 5.92 7.61 10.67
CA VAL A 25 5.63 6.72 11.80
C VAL A 25 5.54 7.44 13.15
N LYS A 26 5.83 8.73 13.18
CA LYS A 26 5.72 9.57 14.39
C LYS A 26 4.41 10.33 14.48
N VAL A 27 3.54 10.23 13.48
CA VAL A 27 2.22 10.86 13.53
C VAL A 27 1.32 10.12 14.51
N ASN A 28 0.39 10.85 15.12
CA ASN A 28 -0.47 10.32 16.19
C ASN A 28 -1.94 10.16 15.77
N ASP A 29 -2.29 10.61 14.58
CA ASP A 29 -3.64 10.49 14.03
C ASP A 29 -3.63 10.11 12.55
N TYR A 30 -4.73 9.51 12.09
CA TYR A 30 -4.84 9.01 10.73
C TYR A 30 -5.02 10.10 9.68
N ASN A 31 -5.55 11.27 10.02
CA ASN A 31 -5.70 12.37 9.07
C ASN A 31 -4.32 12.94 8.70
N ASP A 32 -3.45 13.15 9.70
CA ASP A 32 -2.06 13.59 9.45
C ASP A 32 -1.30 12.52 8.66
N TYR A 33 -1.53 11.23 8.95
CA TYR A 33 -0.95 10.14 8.18
C TYR A 33 -1.41 10.13 6.73
N GLU A 34 -2.71 10.22 6.47
CA GLU A 34 -3.28 10.24 5.12
C GLU A 34 -2.75 11.41 4.29
N ASN A 35 -2.62 12.57 4.90
CA ASN A 35 -2.11 13.77 4.22
C ASN A 35 -0.65 13.63 3.76
N ARG A 36 0.15 12.81 4.45
CA ARG A 36 1.60 12.67 4.18
C ARG A 36 1.95 11.38 3.46
N VAL A 37 1.12 10.35 3.55
CA VAL A 37 1.43 8.99 3.06
C VAL A 37 1.74 8.95 1.57
N ARG A 38 1.03 9.72 0.76
CA ARG A 38 1.21 9.74 -0.70
C ARG A 38 2.62 10.16 -1.10
N ASP A 39 3.22 11.07 -0.37
CA ASP A 39 4.59 11.53 -0.57
C ASP A 39 5.66 10.51 -0.15
N CYS A 40 5.28 9.54 0.69
CA CYS A 40 6.17 8.51 1.19
C CYS A 40 6.22 7.27 0.29
N PHE A 41 5.22 7.08 -0.58
CA PHE A 41 5.04 5.87 -1.38
C PHE A 41 4.75 6.20 -2.85
N PRO A 42 5.75 6.68 -3.61
CA PRO A 42 5.57 7.18 -4.98
C PRO A 42 5.19 6.10 -5.99
N HIS A 43 5.34 4.81 -5.65
CA HIS A 43 4.95 3.68 -6.50
C HIS A 43 3.63 3.02 -6.05
N LEU A 44 2.90 3.66 -5.12
CA LEU A 44 1.54 3.27 -4.76
C LEU A 44 0.55 4.33 -5.21
N VAL A 45 -0.57 3.89 -5.74
CA VAL A 45 -1.74 4.74 -5.97
C VAL A 45 -2.72 4.50 -4.84
N PHE A 46 -3.22 5.55 -4.19
CA PHE A 46 -4.24 5.42 -3.16
C PHE A 46 -5.59 5.83 -3.74
N HIS A 47 -6.53 4.89 -3.72
CA HIS A 47 -7.93 5.19 -4.02
C HIS A 47 -8.45 6.28 -3.08
N GLU A 48 -9.41 7.09 -3.52
CA GLU A 48 -9.97 8.18 -2.71
C GLU A 48 -10.59 7.71 -1.39
N GLU A 49 -11.16 6.50 -1.37
CA GLU A 49 -11.71 5.88 -0.16
C GLU A 49 -10.71 4.98 0.60
N ALA A 50 -9.43 4.97 0.25
CA ALA A 50 -8.47 4.03 0.84
C ALA A 50 -8.40 4.13 2.37
N PHE A 51 -8.55 5.32 2.92
CA PHE A 51 -8.47 5.61 4.36
C PHE A 51 -9.84 5.75 5.05
N LYS A 52 -10.96 5.63 4.33
CA LYS A 52 -12.32 5.81 4.87
C LYS A 52 -12.64 4.95 6.10
N PHE A 53 -11.98 3.82 6.23
CA PHE A 53 -12.21 2.83 7.29
C PHE A 53 -10.98 2.61 8.17
N VAL A 54 -10.01 3.50 8.11
CA VAL A 54 -8.73 3.33 8.82
C VAL A 54 -8.91 3.30 10.35
N ASP A 55 -9.91 3.96 10.89
CA ASP A 55 -10.24 3.96 12.32
C ASP A 55 -10.63 2.57 12.85
N GLU A 56 -11.08 1.65 11.98
CA GLU A 56 -11.30 0.25 12.33
C GLU A 56 -10.02 -0.48 12.75
N LEU A 57 -8.86 0.06 12.41
CA LEU A 57 -7.58 -0.47 12.85
C LEU A 57 -7.31 -0.20 14.34
N GLY A 58 -8.09 0.68 14.97
CA GLY A 58 -7.93 1.10 16.34
C GLY A 58 -7.01 2.33 16.47
N LYS A 59 -6.30 2.44 17.58
CA LYS A 59 -5.49 3.63 17.87
C LYS A 59 -4.31 3.76 16.89
N CYS A 60 -4.15 4.93 16.27
CA CYS A 60 -3.11 5.19 15.27
C CYS A 60 -1.71 4.83 15.78
N SER A 61 -1.33 5.28 16.97
CA SER A 61 -0.01 5.01 17.58
C SER A 61 0.33 3.52 17.69
N ASP A 62 -0.67 2.64 17.75
CA ASP A 62 -0.46 1.21 17.95
C ASP A 62 -0.29 0.44 16.64
N VAL A 63 -0.65 1.07 15.51
CA VAL A 63 -0.74 0.41 14.20
C VAL A 63 0.18 1.04 13.15
N ILE A 64 0.56 2.30 13.34
CA ILE A 64 1.19 3.12 12.30
C ILE A 64 2.51 2.52 11.77
N GLU A 65 3.33 1.95 12.65
CA GLU A 65 4.59 1.33 12.25
C GLU A 65 4.37 0.09 11.37
N GLU A 66 3.43 -0.77 11.77
CA GLU A 66 3.10 -1.99 11.01
C GLU A 66 2.43 -1.64 9.69
N LEU A 67 1.49 -0.69 9.68
CA LEU A 67 0.87 -0.18 8.46
C LEU A 67 1.93 0.37 7.49
N THR A 68 2.83 1.21 8.00
CA THR A 68 3.91 1.80 7.20
C THR A 68 4.85 0.74 6.65
N ARG A 69 5.22 -0.27 7.44
CA ARG A 69 6.06 -1.39 7.01
C ARG A 69 5.44 -2.13 5.83
N HIS A 70 4.15 -2.43 5.88
CA HIS A 70 3.45 -3.08 4.79
C HIS A 70 3.45 -2.24 3.52
N LEU A 71 3.17 -0.94 3.63
CA LEU A 71 3.20 -0.02 2.49
C LEU A 71 4.59 0.12 1.89
N ILE A 72 5.66 0.14 2.71
CA ILE A 72 7.05 0.13 2.23
C ILE A 72 7.31 -1.09 1.33
N ILE A 73 6.95 -2.28 1.80
CA ILE A 73 7.21 -3.51 1.05
C ILE A 73 6.38 -3.53 -0.24
N LEU A 74 5.11 -3.18 -0.20
CA LEU A 74 4.28 -3.08 -1.41
C LEU A 74 4.85 -2.07 -2.41
N ASN A 75 5.30 -0.90 -1.93
CA ASN A 75 5.86 0.16 -2.76
C ASN A 75 7.20 -0.23 -3.40
N ASP A 76 8.10 -0.82 -2.62
CA ASP A 76 9.49 -0.99 -3.03
C ASP A 76 9.73 -2.29 -3.83
N VAL A 77 8.95 -3.33 -3.53
CA VAL A 77 9.13 -4.65 -4.13
C VAL A 77 7.88 -5.22 -4.81
N GLY A 78 6.69 -4.85 -4.39
CA GLY A 78 5.46 -5.48 -4.88
C GLY A 78 5.32 -5.50 -6.40
N LYS A 79 5.50 -4.35 -7.07
CA LYS A 79 5.46 -4.28 -8.54
C LYS A 79 6.57 -5.10 -9.19
N LYS A 80 7.79 -5.05 -8.65
CA LYS A 80 8.94 -5.79 -9.20
C LYS A 80 8.71 -7.30 -9.15
N LEU A 81 8.14 -7.79 -8.04
CA LEU A 81 7.77 -9.20 -7.92
C LEU A 81 6.64 -9.57 -8.90
N TYR A 82 5.66 -8.69 -9.07
CA TYR A 82 4.58 -8.94 -10.01
C TYR A 82 5.06 -9.07 -11.45
N ASP A 83 5.98 -8.20 -11.87
CA ASP A 83 6.62 -8.26 -13.18
C ASP A 83 7.53 -9.50 -13.29
N TYR A 84 8.33 -9.81 -12.26
CA TYR A 84 9.22 -10.97 -12.22
C TYR A 84 8.48 -12.30 -12.36
N HIS A 85 7.33 -12.45 -11.71
CA HIS A 85 6.48 -13.63 -11.79
C HIS A 85 5.49 -13.60 -12.98
N ASN A 86 5.75 -12.78 -14.00
CA ASN A 86 4.90 -12.68 -15.19
C ASN A 86 3.41 -12.43 -14.87
N LYS A 87 3.16 -11.56 -13.90
CA LYS A 87 1.81 -11.19 -13.42
C LYS A 87 1.05 -12.36 -12.75
N ASN A 88 1.75 -13.37 -12.27
CA ASN A 88 1.16 -14.46 -11.49
C ASN A 88 0.95 -14.02 -10.03
N GLU A 89 -0.25 -13.53 -9.72
CA GLU A 89 -0.62 -13.05 -8.39
C GLU A 89 -0.29 -14.05 -7.27
N ARG A 90 -0.58 -15.34 -7.48
CA ARG A 90 -0.38 -16.37 -6.46
C ARG A 90 1.08 -16.48 -6.04
N GLU A 91 1.99 -16.50 -7.00
CA GLU A 91 3.44 -16.58 -6.74
C GLU A 91 3.93 -15.32 -6.03
N VAL A 92 3.45 -14.16 -6.44
CA VAL A 92 3.81 -12.89 -5.79
C VAL A 92 3.35 -12.87 -4.33
N LEU A 93 2.11 -13.24 -4.04
CA LEU A 93 1.60 -13.26 -2.66
C LEU A 93 2.34 -14.29 -1.80
N LEU A 94 2.74 -15.42 -2.37
CA LEU A 94 3.55 -16.42 -1.68
C LEU A 94 4.93 -15.85 -1.33
N GLU A 95 5.60 -15.19 -2.28
CA GLU A 95 6.91 -14.58 -2.06
C GLU A 95 6.85 -13.41 -1.09
N LEU A 96 5.86 -12.55 -1.17
CA LEU A 96 5.62 -11.50 -0.17
C LEU A 96 5.47 -12.09 1.24
N SER A 97 4.81 -13.25 1.36
CA SER A 97 4.61 -13.89 2.65
C SER A 97 5.86 -14.59 3.17
N SER A 98 6.61 -15.27 2.33
CA SER A 98 7.79 -16.06 2.74
C SER A 98 9.07 -15.24 2.82
N GLY A 99 9.28 -14.32 1.89
CA GLY A 99 10.50 -13.53 1.77
C GLY A 99 10.48 -12.19 2.50
N TYR A 100 9.29 -11.60 2.68
CA TYR A 100 9.15 -10.25 3.24
C TYR A 100 8.30 -10.19 4.50
N ASP A 101 7.88 -11.35 4.99
CA ASP A 101 7.11 -11.46 6.24
C ASP A 101 5.78 -10.66 6.21
N LEU A 102 5.16 -10.54 5.04
CA LEU A 102 3.82 -10.03 4.87
C LEU A 102 2.83 -11.19 4.78
N VAL A 103 1.98 -11.38 5.77
CA VAL A 103 0.91 -12.37 5.64
C VAL A 103 -0.09 -11.89 4.59
N CYS A 104 0.01 -12.45 3.40
CA CYS A 104 -0.83 -12.12 2.26
C CYS A 104 -1.90 -13.19 2.03
N SER A 105 -3.04 -12.76 1.52
CA SER A 105 -4.08 -13.62 0.98
C SER A 105 -4.59 -13.02 -0.33
N GLY A 106 -4.94 -13.90 -1.25
CA GLY A 106 -5.56 -13.57 -2.52
C GLY A 106 -6.98 -14.11 -2.60
N LYS A 107 -7.40 -14.40 -3.80
CA LYS A 107 -8.73 -14.89 -4.17
C LYS A 107 -9.21 -16.13 -3.38
N GLY A 108 -10.39 -16.02 -2.75
CA GLY A 108 -11.25 -17.17 -2.47
C GLY A 108 -12.21 -17.37 -3.64
N SER A 109 -12.47 -18.61 -4.04
CA SER A 109 -13.24 -18.97 -5.24
C SER A 109 -14.68 -18.41 -5.32
N ASN A 110 -15.24 -17.93 -4.23
CA ASN A 110 -16.62 -17.45 -4.13
C ASN A 110 -16.78 -15.94 -3.91
N GLU A 111 -15.69 -15.16 -3.90
CA GLU A 111 -15.70 -13.76 -3.47
C GLU A 111 -15.37 -12.74 -4.58
N GLU A 112 -15.31 -13.16 -5.84
CA GLU A 112 -14.90 -12.31 -6.97
C GLU A 112 -15.72 -11.02 -7.13
N LYS A 113 -16.97 -11.03 -6.69
CA LYS A 113 -17.87 -9.87 -6.85
C LYS A 113 -17.79 -8.88 -5.68
N ARG A 114 -17.32 -9.28 -4.51
CA ARG A 114 -17.35 -8.47 -3.28
C ARG A 114 -16.32 -7.34 -3.27
N PHE A 115 -15.18 -7.56 -3.90
CA PHE A 115 -14.04 -6.66 -3.80
C PHE A 115 -13.75 -5.89 -5.10
N ASN A 116 -14.78 -5.61 -5.88
CA ASN A 116 -14.65 -4.76 -7.04
C ASN A 116 -14.77 -3.29 -6.62
N LYS A 117 -13.82 -2.48 -7.06
CA LYS A 117 -13.86 -1.02 -6.91
C LYS A 117 -13.82 -0.36 -8.27
N GLU A 118 -14.58 0.71 -8.39
CA GLU A 118 -14.49 1.61 -9.52
C GLU A 118 -13.46 2.69 -9.20
N ILE A 119 -12.51 2.91 -10.08
CA ILE A 119 -11.58 4.03 -10.01
C ILE A 119 -11.75 4.92 -11.24
N ASN A 120 -11.85 6.23 -11.01
CA ASN A 120 -11.80 7.22 -12.06
C ASN A 120 -10.35 7.67 -12.24
N TYR A 121 -9.83 7.51 -13.43
CA TYR A 121 -8.48 7.93 -13.78
C TYR A 121 -8.46 8.55 -15.17
N LYS A 122 -8.02 9.81 -15.28
CA LYS A 122 -7.99 10.57 -16.54
C LYS A 122 -9.32 10.50 -17.30
N ASP A 123 -10.41 10.83 -16.61
CA ASP A 123 -11.80 10.85 -17.16
C ASP A 123 -12.34 9.50 -17.66
N GLN A 124 -11.64 8.41 -17.35
CA GLN A 124 -12.08 7.05 -17.65
C GLN A 124 -12.39 6.27 -16.37
N ARG A 125 -13.38 5.39 -16.45
CA ARG A 125 -13.79 4.50 -15.36
C ARG A 125 -13.19 3.12 -15.55
N TYR A 126 -12.56 2.60 -14.51
CA TYR A 126 -11.97 1.27 -14.50
C TYR A 126 -12.57 0.46 -13.36
N GLN A 127 -13.02 -0.76 -13.68
CA GLN A 127 -13.40 -1.75 -12.66
C GLN A 127 -12.16 -2.56 -12.27
N LEU A 128 -11.84 -2.56 -11.00
CA LEU A 128 -10.68 -3.25 -10.44
C LEU A 128 -11.13 -4.34 -9.49
N THR A 129 -10.53 -5.52 -9.63
CA THR A 129 -10.71 -6.61 -8.66
C THR A 129 -9.66 -6.48 -7.56
N CYS A 130 -10.09 -6.28 -6.33
CA CYS A 130 -9.27 -5.88 -5.19
C CYS A 130 -9.20 -6.97 -4.11
N ASN A 131 -9.12 -8.24 -4.51
CA ASN A 131 -9.07 -9.38 -3.60
C ASN A 131 -7.75 -9.54 -2.85
N PRO A 132 -6.56 -9.22 -3.44
CA PRO A 132 -5.32 -9.29 -2.71
C PRO A 132 -5.35 -8.39 -1.49
N HIS A 133 -4.89 -8.93 -0.36
CA HIS A 133 -4.73 -8.13 0.86
C HIS A 133 -3.58 -8.64 1.72
N THR A 134 -2.99 -7.73 2.48
CA THR A 134 -2.08 -8.06 3.56
C THR A 134 -2.81 -8.00 4.90
N LYS A 135 -2.43 -8.86 5.84
CA LYS A 135 -2.97 -8.88 7.20
C LYS A 135 -1.96 -8.18 8.12
N LEU A 136 -2.39 -7.10 8.73
CA LEU A 136 -1.60 -6.41 9.75
C LEU A 136 -1.56 -7.29 10.99
N TYR A 137 -0.36 -7.45 11.56
CA TYR A 137 -0.11 -8.39 12.65
C TYR A 137 -0.40 -9.86 12.30
N LYS A 138 0.57 -10.72 12.36
CA LYS A 138 0.55 -12.13 11.92
C LYS A 138 -0.50 -13.01 12.57
N LYS A 139 -1.08 -12.59 13.69
CA LYS A 139 -2.07 -13.39 14.43
C LYS A 139 -3.47 -12.87 14.14
N ARG A 140 -4.40 -13.79 13.88
CA ARG A 140 -5.88 -13.70 13.79
C ARG A 140 -6.48 -12.29 14.01
N THR A 141 -6.05 -11.33 13.20
CA THR A 141 -6.62 -10.00 13.21
C THR A 141 -7.51 -9.84 12.00
N ASP A 142 -8.49 -8.99 12.11
CA ASP A 142 -9.33 -8.56 11.00
C ASP A 142 -8.76 -7.35 10.27
N LYS A 143 -7.63 -6.79 10.73
CA LYS A 143 -6.98 -5.60 10.17
C LYS A 143 -6.24 -5.92 8.86
N ARG A 144 -6.55 -5.18 7.80
CA ARG A 144 -6.07 -5.49 6.44
C ARG A 144 -5.77 -4.25 5.62
N ILE A 145 -4.88 -4.43 4.65
CA ILE A 145 -4.70 -3.53 3.52
C ILE A 145 -5.13 -4.27 2.27
N TYR A 146 -6.23 -3.87 1.66
CA TYR A 146 -6.71 -4.39 0.38
C TYR A 146 -6.10 -3.59 -0.75
N PHE A 147 -5.65 -4.30 -1.78
CA PHE A 147 -5.05 -3.68 -2.94
C PHE A 147 -5.41 -4.45 -4.22
N CYS A 148 -5.14 -3.83 -5.35
CA CYS A 148 -5.18 -4.50 -6.64
C CYS A 148 -3.91 -4.17 -7.42
N TRP A 149 -3.55 -5.08 -8.31
CA TRP A 149 -2.52 -4.83 -9.31
C TRP A 149 -3.05 -3.82 -10.30
N GLY A 150 -2.30 -2.77 -10.53
CA GLY A 150 -2.69 -1.72 -11.47
C GLY A 150 -2.80 -2.23 -12.90
N ARG A 151 -3.28 -1.35 -13.76
CA ARG A 151 -3.30 -1.57 -15.22
C ARG A 151 -2.26 -0.66 -15.87
N ASP A 152 -1.86 -0.99 -17.09
CA ASP A 152 -0.89 -0.18 -17.83
C ASP A 152 -1.37 1.27 -18.04
N GLU A 153 -2.71 1.45 -18.09
CA GLU A 153 -3.33 2.76 -18.25
C GLU A 153 -3.39 3.58 -16.95
N ILE A 154 -3.16 2.95 -15.79
CA ILE A 154 -3.24 3.59 -14.47
C ILE A 154 -1.85 3.62 -13.84
N GLU A 155 -1.21 4.81 -13.85
CA GLU A 155 0.10 5.08 -13.21
C GLU A 155 1.16 4.01 -13.53
N GLY A 156 1.23 3.57 -14.78
CA GLY A 156 2.27 2.63 -15.21
C GLY A 156 2.24 1.29 -14.46
N HIS A 157 1.07 0.77 -14.20
CA HIS A 157 0.88 -0.53 -13.55
C HIS A 157 1.26 -0.56 -12.05
N ASN A 158 1.21 0.58 -11.38
CA ASN A 158 1.46 0.66 -9.95
C ASN A 158 0.37 -0.07 -9.14
N ILE A 159 0.72 -0.56 -7.96
CA ILE A 159 -0.24 -1.16 -7.04
C ILE A 159 -1.20 -0.07 -6.52
N ILE A 160 -2.50 -0.37 -6.53
CA ILE A 160 -3.54 0.55 -6.06
C ILE A 160 -4.03 0.06 -4.70
N ILE A 161 -3.82 0.86 -3.66
CA ILE A 161 -4.38 0.62 -2.32
C ILE A 161 -5.82 1.09 -2.33
N VAL A 162 -6.76 0.18 -2.06
CA VAL A 162 -8.20 0.46 -2.20
C VAL A 162 -8.92 0.55 -0.86
N ARG A 163 -8.42 -0.10 0.18
CA ARG A 163 -8.99 -0.04 1.52
C ARG A 163 -7.93 -0.39 2.57
N ILE A 164 -7.88 0.40 3.61
CA ILE A 164 -7.14 0.15 4.85
C ILE A 164 -8.18 0.14 5.97
N GLY A 165 -8.29 -0.97 6.71
CA GLY A 165 -9.33 -1.10 7.74
C GLY A 165 -9.51 -2.53 8.21
N GLY A 166 -10.68 -2.80 8.79
CA GLY A 166 -11.11 -4.12 9.20
C GLY A 166 -11.39 -5.06 8.03
N HIS A 167 -11.79 -6.28 8.36
CA HIS A 167 -12.21 -7.25 7.34
C HIS A 167 -13.35 -6.64 6.50
N TRP A 168 -13.19 -6.65 5.19
CA TRP A 168 -14.21 -6.15 4.29
C TRP A 168 -15.43 -7.07 4.37
N GLN A 169 -16.47 -6.57 5.03
CA GLN A 169 -17.80 -7.17 5.07
C GLN A 169 -18.72 -6.27 4.25
N GLU A 170 -19.59 -6.87 3.47
CA GLU A 170 -20.70 -6.15 2.84
C GLU A 170 -21.83 -5.94 3.84
#